data_fc54381614af032d7b78bb5cf239b60c
#
_entry.id   fc54381614af032d7b78bb5cf239b60c
#
_cell.length_a   1.000
_cell.length_b   1.000
_cell.length_c   1.000
_cell.angle_alpha   90.00
_cell.angle_beta   90.00
_cell.angle_gamma   90.00
#
_symmetry.space_group_name_H-M   'P 1'
#
loop_
_entity.id
_entity.type
_entity.pdbx_description
1 polymer ?
#
loop_
_entity_poly.entity_id
_entity_poly.type
_entity_poly.pdbx_seq_one_letter_code
_entity_poly.pdbx_strand_id
1 'polypeptide(L)'
;MLALKLMQNRTRYQHQGSTPETLTKILQDDTNLAVWQRQLPLHISDFAQLLLSLNEPLAESLCLELPKEDAEPDLTGLASGFRDLEGYEGFVADLKWLVSAFACLLGAKRIGLRLRVLDKAMCPRFHVDHVPVRLITTYAGVGSQWLKEGTMDRQQLGQANAEPQAQIQQLNSGDVALLKGEKWHGNEGFGLIHRSPQPATGERRLILTLDWLG
;
A
#
# COMPACT_ATOMS: atom_id res chain seq x y z
N MET A 1 -0.63 -35.90 1.15
CA MET A 1 0.77 -35.57 0.76
C MET A 1 0.90 -35.08 -0.69
N LEU A 2 0.19 -35.61 -1.69
CA LEU A 2 0.25 -35.13 -3.09
C LEU A 2 -0.32 -33.71 -3.25
N ALA A 3 -1.43 -33.36 -2.59
CA ALA A 3 -2.05 -32.04 -2.65
C ALA A 3 -1.15 -30.92 -2.06
N LEU A 4 -0.42 -31.19 -0.97
CA LEU A 4 0.56 -30.24 -0.42
C LEU A 4 1.76 -30.02 -1.35
N LYS A 5 2.21 -31.04 -2.09
CA LYS A 5 3.30 -30.93 -3.07
C LYS A 5 2.90 -30.16 -4.33
N LEU A 6 1.62 -30.19 -4.71
CA LEU A 6 1.09 -29.41 -5.84
C LEU A 6 0.90 -27.92 -5.50
N MET A 7 0.75 -27.55 -4.21
CA MET A 7 0.70 -26.15 -3.78
C MET A 7 2.09 -25.49 -3.76
N GLN A 8 3.19 -26.23 -3.67
CA GLN A 8 4.56 -25.70 -3.54
C GLN A 8 5.17 -25.13 -4.84
N ASN A 9 4.48 -25.22 -5.98
CA ASN A 9 5.04 -24.79 -7.27
C ASN A 9 4.21 -23.72 -7.99
N ARG A 10 3.39 -22.94 -7.27
CA ARG A 10 2.68 -21.80 -7.88
C ARG A 10 3.56 -20.57 -7.79
N THR A 11 4.27 -20.26 -8.88
CA THR A 11 4.96 -18.97 -9.03
C THR A 11 3.96 -17.84 -8.90
N ARG A 12 4.29 -16.80 -8.12
CA ARG A 12 3.54 -15.54 -8.06
C ARG A 12 4.24 -14.48 -8.87
N TYR A 13 3.44 -13.75 -9.63
CA TYR A 13 3.93 -12.65 -10.48
C TYR A 13 3.74 -11.30 -9.78
N GLN A 14 4.65 -10.40 -10.08
CA GLN A 14 4.66 -9.02 -9.62
C GLN A 14 4.73 -8.12 -10.84
N HIS A 15 3.65 -7.36 -11.08
CA HIS A 15 3.50 -6.50 -12.24
C HIS A 15 3.79 -5.06 -11.89
N GLN A 16 4.53 -4.38 -12.77
CA GLN A 16 4.79 -2.94 -12.67
C GLN A 16 4.53 -2.31 -14.04
N GLY A 17 3.95 -1.12 -14.05
CA GLY A 17 3.66 -0.39 -15.28
C GLY A 17 3.33 1.07 -15.02
N SER A 18 3.34 1.88 -16.08
CA SER A 18 3.21 3.33 -16.00
C SER A 18 1.77 3.84 -16.05
N THR A 19 0.78 2.95 -16.16
CA THR A 19 -0.64 3.33 -16.26
C THR A 19 -1.46 2.66 -15.16
N PRO A 20 -2.59 3.26 -14.74
CA PRO A 20 -3.43 2.73 -13.66
C PRO A 20 -4.04 1.36 -13.99
N GLU A 21 -4.21 1.01 -15.28
CA GLU A 21 -4.69 -0.29 -15.71
C GLU A 21 -3.80 -1.43 -15.23
N THR A 22 -2.52 -1.16 -14.92
CA THR A 22 -1.61 -2.14 -14.32
C THR A 22 -2.18 -2.73 -13.02
N LEU A 23 -2.92 -1.93 -12.25
CA LEU A 23 -3.54 -2.38 -11.00
C LEU A 23 -4.56 -3.50 -11.20
N THR A 24 -5.19 -3.60 -12.38
CA THR A 24 -6.15 -4.68 -12.68
C THR A 24 -5.50 -6.06 -12.70
N LYS A 25 -4.17 -6.14 -12.88
CA LYS A 25 -3.41 -7.39 -12.82
C LYS A 25 -3.53 -8.09 -11.46
N ILE A 26 -3.86 -7.34 -10.40
CA ILE A 26 -4.08 -7.94 -9.08
C ILE A 26 -5.23 -8.95 -9.06
N LEU A 27 -6.17 -8.87 -9.99
CA LEU A 27 -7.29 -9.80 -10.09
C LEU A 27 -6.88 -11.19 -10.64
N GLN A 28 -5.70 -11.30 -11.26
CA GLN A 28 -5.18 -12.58 -11.75
C GLN A 28 -4.79 -13.48 -10.57
N ASP A 29 -5.13 -14.77 -10.63
CA ASP A 29 -4.93 -15.72 -9.53
C ASP A 29 -3.46 -15.90 -9.14
N ASP A 30 -2.56 -15.79 -10.11
CA ASP A 30 -1.12 -15.98 -9.95
C ASP A 30 -0.35 -14.67 -9.66
N THR A 31 -1.05 -13.56 -9.46
CA THR A 31 -0.45 -12.25 -9.15
C THR A 31 -0.63 -11.90 -7.68
N ASN A 32 0.45 -11.53 -6.98
CA ASN A 32 0.40 -11.03 -5.60
C ASN A 32 0.84 -9.57 -5.42
N LEU A 33 1.34 -8.92 -6.49
CA LEU A 33 1.66 -7.50 -6.50
C LEU A 33 1.32 -6.87 -7.86
N ALA A 34 0.66 -5.72 -7.83
CA ALA A 34 0.49 -4.85 -8.99
C ALA A 34 0.87 -3.42 -8.61
N VAL A 35 1.77 -2.79 -9.36
CA VAL A 35 2.29 -1.44 -9.09
C VAL A 35 2.03 -0.54 -10.27
N TRP A 36 1.28 0.51 -10.05
CA TRP A 36 1.21 1.64 -10.96
C TRP A 36 2.31 2.65 -10.59
N GLN A 37 3.34 2.73 -11.44
CA GLN A 37 4.44 3.67 -11.32
C GLN A 37 3.97 5.03 -11.87
N ARG A 38 3.62 5.95 -10.96
CA ARG A 38 3.16 7.30 -11.32
C ARG A 38 4.06 8.38 -10.74
N GLN A 39 4.10 9.51 -11.41
CA GLN A 39 4.62 10.75 -10.85
C GLN A 39 3.47 11.55 -10.26
N LEU A 40 3.63 12.00 -9.02
CA LEU A 40 2.66 12.90 -8.41
C LEU A 40 2.67 14.25 -9.13
N PRO A 41 1.50 14.88 -9.35
CA PRO A 41 1.43 16.28 -9.71
C PRO A 41 2.20 17.16 -8.72
N LEU A 42 2.89 18.19 -9.21
CA LEU A 42 3.77 19.02 -8.37
C LEU A 42 3.04 19.58 -7.13
N HIS A 43 1.84 20.12 -7.28
CA HIS A 43 1.07 20.67 -6.16
C HIS A 43 0.76 19.62 -5.07
N ILE A 44 0.64 18.32 -5.40
CA ILE A 44 0.43 17.24 -4.42
C ILE A 44 1.76 16.85 -3.78
N SER A 45 2.83 16.74 -4.55
CA SER A 45 4.16 16.42 -4.00
C SER A 45 4.67 17.53 -3.09
N ASP A 46 4.48 18.78 -3.47
CA ASP A 46 4.89 19.95 -2.69
C ASP A 46 4.08 20.06 -1.39
N PHE A 47 2.75 19.84 -1.45
CA PHE A 47 1.91 19.72 -0.26
C PHE A 47 2.43 18.65 0.71
N ALA A 48 2.72 17.43 0.19
CA ALA A 48 3.20 16.33 1.01
C ALA A 48 4.56 16.63 1.67
N GLN A 49 5.47 17.27 0.95
CA GLN A 49 6.78 17.71 1.48
C GLN A 49 6.60 18.83 2.54
N LEU A 50 5.75 19.82 2.26
CA LEU A 50 5.44 20.89 3.19
C LEU A 50 4.85 20.32 4.50
N LEU A 51 3.87 19.42 4.40
CA LEU A 51 3.27 18.75 5.55
C LEU A 51 4.34 18.04 6.41
N LEU A 52 5.27 17.33 5.79
CA LEU A 52 6.36 16.69 6.54
C LEU A 52 7.27 17.73 7.22
N SER A 53 7.52 18.91 6.58
CA SER A 53 8.42 19.95 7.11
C SER A 53 7.87 20.63 8.37
N LEU A 54 6.54 20.68 8.54
CA LEU A 54 5.89 21.28 9.71
C LEU A 54 6.12 20.51 11.01
N ASN A 55 6.60 19.29 10.92
CA ASN A 55 6.91 18.44 12.06
C ASN A 55 5.69 18.07 12.94
N GLU A 56 4.48 18.29 12.41
CA GLU A 56 3.24 17.94 13.09
C GLU A 56 2.91 16.45 12.93
N PRO A 57 2.33 15.82 13.96
CA PRO A 57 1.89 14.43 13.86
C PRO A 57 0.63 14.32 12.99
N LEU A 58 0.56 13.30 12.16
CA LEU A 58 -0.65 12.92 11.43
C LEU A 58 -0.86 11.40 11.56
N ALA A 59 -1.97 11.02 12.17
CA ALA A 59 -2.28 9.61 12.42
C ALA A 59 -3.79 9.39 12.41
N GLU A 60 -4.38 9.36 11.21
CA GLU A 60 -5.81 9.24 11.00
C GLU A 60 -6.22 7.87 10.49
N SER A 61 -7.37 7.40 10.92
CA SER A 61 -7.98 6.13 10.47
C SER A 61 -9.47 6.32 10.29
N LEU A 62 -9.97 5.90 9.14
CA LEU A 62 -11.38 5.94 8.79
C LEU A 62 -11.85 4.53 8.38
N CYS A 63 -13.12 4.23 8.66
CA CYS A 63 -13.82 3.12 8.04
C CYS A 63 -14.86 3.75 7.09
N LEU A 64 -14.65 3.56 5.79
CA LEU A 64 -15.49 4.13 4.76
C LEU A 64 -16.52 3.10 4.33
N GLU A 65 -17.79 3.51 4.29
CA GLU A 65 -18.90 2.72 3.79
C GLU A 65 -19.28 3.24 2.40
N LEU A 66 -19.21 2.36 1.40
CA LEU A 66 -19.51 2.67 -0.01
C LEU A 66 -20.64 1.74 -0.48
N PRO A 67 -21.90 2.06 -0.15
CA PRO A 67 -23.03 1.15 -0.38
C PRO A 67 -23.36 0.96 -1.86
N LYS A 68 -22.89 1.86 -2.74
CA LYS A 68 -23.07 1.83 -4.19
C LYS A 68 -21.73 2.01 -4.89
N GLU A 69 -21.60 1.47 -6.10
CA GLU A 69 -20.36 1.55 -6.91
C GLU A 69 -19.94 3.00 -7.24
N ASP A 70 -20.90 3.92 -7.36
CA ASP A 70 -20.69 5.33 -7.67
C ASP A 70 -20.76 6.25 -6.43
N ALA A 71 -20.78 5.68 -5.21
CA ALA A 71 -20.79 6.46 -3.99
C ALA A 71 -19.46 7.20 -3.83
N GLU A 72 -19.53 8.52 -3.70
CA GLU A 72 -18.34 9.30 -3.37
C GLU A 72 -17.87 9.00 -1.95
N PRO A 73 -16.57 8.73 -1.73
CA PRO A 73 -16.04 8.53 -0.39
C PRO A 73 -16.09 9.83 0.41
N ASP A 74 -16.65 9.76 1.61
CA ASP A 74 -16.64 10.88 2.54
C ASP A 74 -15.29 10.92 3.29
N LEU A 75 -14.44 11.86 2.89
CA LEU A 75 -13.17 12.16 3.54
C LEU A 75 -13.21 13.50 4.29
N THR A 76 -14.40 13.95 4.67
CA THR A 76 -14.59 15.20 5.41
C THR A 76 -13.76 15.16 6.70
N GLY A 77 -12.94 16.19 6.90
CA GLY A 77 -12.08 16.31 8.08
C GLY A 77 -10.73 15.59 7.97
N LEU A 78 -10.49 14.75 6.95
CA LEU A 78 -9.20 14.08 6.78
C LEU A 78 -8.08 15.11 6.57
N ALA A 79 -7.03 15.05 7.39
CA ALA A 79 -5.92 16.00 7.41
C ALA A 79 -6.35 17.46 7.53
N SER A 80 -7.49 17.73 8.19
CA SER A 80 -8.10 19.08 8.27
C SER A 80 -7.21 20.12 8.96
N GLY A 81 -6.28 19.72 9.81
CA GLY A 81 -5.27 20.61 10.39
C GLY A 81 -4.33 21.25 9.36
N PHE A 82 -4.31 20.73 8.12
CA PHE A 82 -3.45 21.19 7.02
C PHE A 82 -4.24 21.81 5.86
N ARG A 83 -5.55 22.06 6.03
CA ARG A 83 -6.44 22.52 4.97
C ARG A 83 -6.08 23.89 4.38
N ASP A 84 -5.40 24.73 5.15
CA ASP A 84 -4.99 26.06 4.72
C ASP A 84 -3.65 26.07 3.95
N LEU A 85 -3.03 24.90 3.79
CA LEU A 85 -1.82 24.75 2.99
C LEU A 85 -2.15 24.59 1.51
N GLU A 86 -1.33 25.22 0.66
CA GLU A 86 -1.43 25.05 -0.79
C GLU A 86 -1.29 23.56 -1.17
N GLY A 87 -2.15 23.09 -2.09
CA GLY A 87 -2.17 21.70 -2.56
C GLY A 87 -3.05 20.75 -1.75
N TYR A 88 -3.61 21.16 -0.60
CA TYR A 88 -4.50 20.32 0.22
C TYR A 88 -5.69 19.75 -0.57
N GLU A 89 -6.40 20.61 -1.33
CA GLU A 89 -7.57 20.16 -2.09
C GLU A 89 -7.20 19.13 -3.15
N GLY A 90 -6.08 19.33 -3.86
CA GLY A 90 -5.56 18.37 -4.83
C GLY A 90 -5.14 17.05 -4.16
N PHE A 91 -4.53 17.10 -3.00
CA PHE A 91 -4.18 15.94 -2.20
C PHE A 91 -5.42 15.15 -1.78
N VAL A 92 -6.45 15.81 -1.23
CA VAL A 92 -7.70 15.14 -0.83
C VAL A 92 -8.45 14.58 -2.03
N ALA A 93 -8.43 15.29 -3.17
CA ALA A 93 -9.01 14.78 -4.42
C ALA A 93 -8.31 13.51 -4.92
N ASP A 94 -6.98 13.42 -4.83
CA ASP A 94 -6.22 12.22 -5.16
C ASP A 94 -6.56 11.05 -4.22
N LEU A 95 -6.68 11.31 -2.91
CA LEU A 95 -7.14 10.32 -1.94
C LEU A 95 -8.53 9.77 -2.27
N LYS A 96 -9.49 10.67 -2.58
CA LYS A 96 -10.85 10.28 -3.00
C LYS A 96 -10.82 9.40 -4.24
N TRP A 97 -10.03 9.79 -5.24
CA TRP A 97 -9.88 9.01 -6.46
C TRP A 97 -9.32 7.61 -6.19
N LEU A 98 -8.27 7.50 -5.35
CA LEU A 98 -7.68 6.20 -4.99
C LEU A 98 -8.68 5.30 -4.23
N VAL A 99 -9.47 5.87 -3.32
CA VAL A 99 -10.52 5.12 -2.59
C VAL A 99 -11.58 4.62 -3.58
N SER A 100 -12.07 5.48 -4.47
CA SER A 100 -13.09 5.11 -5.47
C SER A 100 -12.57 4.06 -6.45
N ALA A 101 -11.32 4.22 -6.94
CA ALA A 101 -10.69 3.24 -7.83
C ALA A 101 -10.49 1.88 -7.14
N PHE A 102 -10.07 1.87 -5.88
CA PHE A 102 -9.91 0.67 -5.07
C PHE A 102 -11.27 -0.03 -4.84
N ALA A 103 -12.30 0.75 -4.49
CA ALA A 103 -13.67 0.23 -4.32
C ALA A 103 -14.21 -0.40 -5.61
N CYS A 104 -14.12 0.33 -6.72
CA CYS A 104 -14.59 -0.12 -8.03
C CYS A 104 -13.87 -1.40 -8.47
N LEU A 105 -12.53 -1.42 -8.40
CA LEU A 105 -11.73 -2.56 -8.84
C LEU A 105 -12.05 -3.85 -8.08
N LEU A 106 -12.34 -3.75 -6.79
CA LEU A 106 -12.52 -4.90 -5.90
C LEU A 106 -13.99 -5.18 -5.55
N GLY A 107 -14.91 -4.33 -5.96
CA GLY A 107 -16.29 -4.38 -5.48
C GLY A 107 -16.40 -4.14 -3.97
N ALA A 108 -15.46 -3.38 -3.38
CA ALA A 108 -15.36 -3.21 -1.94
C ALA A 108 -16.43 -2.23 -1.44
N LYS A 109 -17.29 -2.69 -0.51
CA LYS A 109 -18.33 -1.86 0.14
C LYS A 109 -17.83 -1.21 1.43
N ARG A 110 -16.77 -1.75 2.02
CA ARG A 110 -16.14 -1.24 3.24
C ARG A 110 -14.64 -1.20 3.07
N ILE A 111 -14.05 -0.03 3.35
CA ILE A 111 -12.61 0.21 3.20
C ILE A 111 -12.07 0.83 4.48
N GLY A 112 -11.01 0.23 5.02
CA GLY A 112 -10.22 0.82 6.08
C GLY A 112 -9.16 1.73 5.49
N LEU A 113 -9.24 3.04 5.74
CA LEU A 113 -8.25 4.02 5.34
C LEU A 113 -7.35 4.37 6.52
N ARG A 114 -6.03 4.41 6.29
CA ARG A 114 -5.07 4.98 7.25
C ARG A 114 -4.16 5.95 6.54
N LEU A 115 -4.07 7.17 7.07
CA LEU A 115 -3.14 8.22 6.65
C LEU A 115 -2.19 8.51 7.81
N ARG A 116 -0.87 8.37 7.57
CA ARG A 116 0.15 8.45 8.61
C ARG A 116 1.36 9.26 8.18
N VAL A 117 1.85 10.12 9.07
CA VAL A 117 3.24 10.56 9.07
C VAL A 117 4.04 9.63 9.99
N LEU A 118 5.11 9.05 9.47
CA LEU A 118 5.95 8.10 10.19
C LEU A 118 7.40 8.61 10.22
N ASP A 119 7.98 8.65 11.42
CA ASP A 119 9.40 8.95 11.68
C ASP A 119 10.26 7.70 11.90
N LYS A 120 9.60 6.53 11.94
CA LYS A 120 10.22 5.21 12.09
C LYS A 120 9.42 4.14 11.36
N ALA A 121 10.02 2.98 11.18
CA ALA A 121 9.36 1.84 10.57
C ALA A 121 8.21 1.34 11.46
N MET A 122 6.98 1.31 10.93
CA MET A 122 5.82 0.75 11.63
C MET A 122 5.92 -0.79 11.75
N CYS A 123 6.36 -1.45 10.67
CA CYS A 123 6.57 -2.89 10.61
C CYS A 123 7.94 -3.16 9.96
N PRO A 124 9.07 -3.13 10.74
CA PRO A 124 10.41 -3.19 10.17
C PRO A 124 10.83 -4.58 9.66
N ARG A 125 10.14 -5.64 10.10
CA ARG A 125 10.42 -7.01 9.67
C ARG A 125 9.64 -7.38 8.43
N PHE A 126 10.24 -8.20 7.56
CA PHE A 126 9.50 -8.77 6.44
C PHE A 126 8.34 -9.64 6.94
N HIS A 127 7.15 -9.36 6.41
CA HIS A 127 5.91 -10.02 6.79
C HIS A 127 4.95 -10.07 5.60
N VAL A 128 3.84 -10.74 5.78
CA VAL A 128 2.69 -10.76 4.90
C VAL A 128 1.47 -10.20 5.64
N ASP A 129 0.57 -9.55 4.95
CA ASP A 129 -0.65 -9.01 5.54
C ASP A 129 -1.75 -10.09 5.67
N HIS A 130 -2.51 -10.02 6.76
CA HIS A 130 -3.69 -10.85 6.98
C HIS A 130 -4.99 -10.16 6.56
N VAL A 131 -4.97 -9.51 5.39
CA VAL A 131 -6.13 -8.95 4.70
C VAL A 131 -6.25 -9.59 3.32
N PRO A 132 -7.37 -9.47 2.61
CA PRO A 132 -7.46 -9.94 1.23
C PRO A 132 -6.46 -9.20 0.33
N VAL A 133 -6.54 -7.87 0.34
CA VAL A 133 -5.66 -6.98 -0.42
C VAL A 133 -5.52 -5.64 0.29
N ARG A 134 -4.34 -5.04 0.16
CA ARG A 134 -4.02 -3.70 0.64
C ARG A 134 -3.52 -2.84 -0.50
N LEU A 135 -4.01 -1.59 -0.59
CA LEU A 135 -3.37 -0.54 -1.37
C LEU A 135 -2.38 0.20 -0.48
N ILE A 136 -1.19 0.49 -1.01
CA ILE A 136 -0.18 1.33 -0.37
C ILE A 136 0.29 2.39 -1.37
N THR A 137 0.38 3.64 -0.93
CA THR A 137 1.12 4.71 -1.62
C THR A 137 1.85 5.59 -0.61
N THR A 138 3.06 6.01 -0.96
CA THR A 138 3.86 6.98 -0.17
C THR A 138 3.87 8.29 -0.93
N TYR A 139 3.32 9.36 -0.35
CA TYR A 139 3.26 10.69 -0.98
C TYR A 139 4.58 11.44 -0.86
N ALA A 140 5.30 11.25 0.25
CA ALA A 140 6.62 11.84 0.48
C ALA A 140 7.46 10.94 1.38
N GLY A 141 8.77 10.99 1.22
CA GLY A 141 9.71 10.15 1.96
C GLY A 141 9.92 8.76 1.32
N VAL A 142 10.58 7.86 2.04
CA VAL A 142 10.99 6.55 1.56
C VAL A 142 9.80 5.60 1.38
N GLY A 143 9.68 4.95 0.21
CA GLY A 143 8.60 4.01 -0.12
C GLY A 143 8.75 2.65 0.57
N SER A 144 7.68 1.89 0.61
CA SER A 144 7.66 0.55 1.21
C SER A 144 8.56 -0.42 0.45
N GLN A 145 9.18 -1.36 1.16
CA GLN A 145 10.05 -2.40 0.60
C GLN A 145 9.29 -3.71 0.43
N TRP A 146 9.63 -4.44 -0.63
CA TRP A 146 9.02 -5.73 -0.93
C TRP A 146 10.03 -6.70 -1.54
N LEU A 147 9.69 -7.98 -1.58
CA LEU A 147 10.55 -9.04 -2.10
C LEU A 147 9.90 -9.74 -3.29
N LYS A 148 10.72 -10.05 -4.29
CA LYS A 148 10.32 -10.98 -5.35
C LYS A 148 10.03 -12.35 -4.76
N GLU A 149 9.07 -13.06 -5.34
CA GLU A 149 8.72 -14.41 -4.89
C GLU A 149 9.95 -15.33 -4.93
N GLY A 150 10.09 -16.17 -3.88
CA GLY A 150 11.21 -17.11 -3.74
C GLY A 150 12.51 -16.53 -3.20
N THR A 151 12.57 -15.23 -2.87
CA THR A 151 13.81 -14.59 -2.37
C THR A 151 14.00 -14.69 -0.86
N MET A 152 12.99 -15.18 -0.15
CA MET A 152 13.03 -15.40 1.29
C MET A 152 12.20 -16.62 1.65
N ASP A 153 12.72 -17.46 2.56
CA ASP A 153 11.93 -18.55 3.12
C ASP A 153 10.80 -17.99 3.99
N ARG A 154 9.56 -18.33 3.63
CA ARG A 154 8.36 -17.87 4.35
C ARG A 154 8.31 -18.35 5.80
N GLN A 155 9.02 -19.42 6.16
CA GLN A 155 9.15 -19.88 7.55
C GLN A 155 9.99 -18.92 8.42
N GLN A 156 10.77 -18.04 7.80
CA GLN A 156 11.59 -17.05 8.49
C GLN A 156 10.90 -15.69 8.65
N LEU A 157 9.67 -15.53 8.13
CA LEU A 157 8.93 -14.27 8.23
C LEU A 157 8.74 -13.85 9.71
N GLY A 158 8.94 -12.56 9.96
CA GLY A 158 8.83 -11.98 11.31
C GLY A 158 10.03 -12.22 12.23
N GLN A 159 11.00 -13.07 11.86
CA GLN A 159 12.22 -13.27 12.64
C GLN A 159 13.14 -12.05 12.54
N ALA A 160 13.80 -11.71 13.67
CA ALA A 160 14.60 -10.49 13.77
C ALA A 160 15.84 -10.49 12.85
N ASN A 161 16.42 -11.66 12.58
CA ASN A 161 17.66 -11.83 11.83
C ASN A 161 17.45 -12.46 10.45
N ALA A 162 16.18 -12.52 10.00
CA ALA A 162 15.87 -13.06 8.69
C ALA A 162 16.18 -12.02 7.62
N GLU A 163 17.20 -12.27 6.80
CA GLU A 163 17.58 -11.45 5.66
C GLU A 163 17.23 -12.14 4.34
N PRO A 164 16.74 -11.38 3.35
CA PRO A 164 16.46 -11.96 2.04
C PRO A 164 17.76 -12.34 1.31
N GLN A 165 17.69 -13.41 0.52
CA GLN A 165 18.81 -13.90 -0.28
C GLN A 165 19.03 -13.12 -1.59
N ALA A 166 18.21 -12.11 -1.87
CA ALA A 166 18.26 -11.32 -3.09
C ALA A 166 17.98 -9.84 -2.81
N GLN A 167 18.12 -9.01 -3.85
CA GLN A 167 17.91 -7.58 -3.77
C GLN A 167 16.49 -7.23 -3.29
N ILE A 168 16.41 -6.40 -2.25
CA ILE A 168 15.19 -5.79 -1.76
C ILE A 168 14.69 -4.80 -2.81
N GLN A 169 13.42 -4.93 -3.19
CA GLN A 169 12.75 -3.98 -4.06
C GLN A 169 12.12 -2.87 -3.22
N GLN A 170 11.99 -1.67 -3.79
CA GLN A 170 11.40 -0.53 -3.10
C GLN A 170 10.44 0.22 -4.03
N LEU A 171 9.28 0.61 -3.49
CA LEU A 171 8.36 1.51 -4.16
C LEU A 171 8.93 2.94 -4.13
N ASN A 172 8.70 3.71 -5.19
CA ASN A 172 9.02 5.13 -5.19
C ASN A 172 7.88 5.94 -4.55
N SER A 173 8.17 7.18 -4.14
CA SER A 173 7.12 8.15 -3.82
C SER A 173 6.20 8.34 -5.03
N GLY A 174 4.90 8.31 -4.81
CA GLY A 174 3.88 8.39 -5.84
C GLY A 174 3.42 7.03 -6.36
N ASP A 175 4.24 5.98 -6.33
CA ASP A 175 3.79 4.64 -6.75
C ASP A 175 2.55 4.21 -5.96
N VAL A 176 1.57 3.63 -6.67
CA VAL A 176 0.39 2.99 -6.08
C VAL A 176 0.54 1.49 -6.23
N ALA A 177 0.58 0.76 -5.12
CA ALA A 177 0.75 -0.68 -5.13
C ALA A 177 -0.45 -1.39 -4.49
N LEU A 178 -0.94 -2.45 -5.15
CA LEU A 178 -1.89 -3.42 -4.60
C LEU A 178 -1.15 -4.69 -4.22
N LEU A 179 -1.25 -5.05 -2.94
CA LEU A 179 -0.58 -6.20 -2.33
C LEU A 179 -1.63 -7.23 -1.93
N LYS A 180 -1.63 -8.41 -2.55
CA LYS A 180 -2.45 -9.51 -2.04
C LYS A 180 -1.89 -10.04 -0.73
N GLY A 181 -2.79 -10.17 0.25
CA GLY A 181 -2.48 -10.79 1.53
C GLY A 181 -2.96 -12.24 1.62
N GLU A 182 -2.87 -12.79 2.83
CA GLU A 182 -3.20 -14.19 3.12
C GLU A 182 -4.70 -14.51 3.05
N LYS A 183 -5.58 -13.49 3.16
CA LYS A 183 -7.03 -13.70 3.11
C LYS A 183 -7.65 -13.57 1.72
N TRP A 184 -6.85 -13.32 0.67
CA TRP A 184 -7.35 -13.41 -0.69
C TRP A 184 -7.55 -14.87 -1.05
N HIS A 185 -8.77 -15.23 -1.46
CA HIS A 185 -9.11 -16.60 -1.81
C HIS A 185 -8.16 -17.18 -2.89
N GLY A 186 -7.50 -18.29 -2.58
CA GLY A 186 -6.52 -18.94 -3.45
C GLY A 186 -5.10 -18.36 -3.38
N ASN A 187 -4.85 -17.40 -2.45
CA ASN A 187 -3.53 -16.82 -2.22
C ASN A 187 -2.95 -17.17 -0.83
N GLU A 188 -3.56 -18.11 -0.13
CA GLU A 188 -3.11 -18.57 1.19
C GLU A 188 -1.69 -19.13 1.10
N GLY A 189 -0.79 -18.65 1.95
CA GLY A 189 0.63 -18.97 1.93
C GLY A 189 1.45 -18.24 0.85
N PHE A 190 0.84 -17.32 0.08
CA PHE A 190 1.49 -16.58 -1.01
C PHE A 190 1.30 -15.06 -0.93
N GLY A 191 0.87 -14.53 0.21
CA GLY A 191 0.79 -13.09 0.44
C GLY A 191 2.11 -12.41 0.10
N LEU A 192 2.08 -11.18 -0.44
CA LEU A 192 3.29 -10.46 -0.79
C LEU A 192 4.14 -10.20 0.45
N ILE A 193 5.41 -10.60 0.38
CA ILE A 193 6.39 -10.31 1.43
C ILE A 193 6.85 -8.87 1.30
N HIS A 194 6.62 -8.05 2.34
CA HIS A 194 6.96 -6.64 2.35
C HIS A 194 7.28 -6.14 3.75
N ARG A 195 7.79 -4.91 3.85
CA ARG A 195 8.03 -4.23 5.12
C ARG A 195 7.97 -2.71 5.00
N SER A 196 7.81 -2.04 6.13
CA SER A 196 8.07 -0.60 6.26
C SER A 196 9.59 -0.38 6.40
N PRO A 197 10.23 0.40 5.52
CA PRO A 197 11.63 0.74 5.69
C PRO A 197 11.83 1.62 6.91
N GLN A 198 13.04 1.58 7.50
CA GLN A 198 13.45 2.56 8.49
C GLN A 198 13.82 3.86 7.76
N PRO A 199 13.15 4.99 8.00
CA PRO A 199 13.61 6.29 7.50
C PRO A 199 15.01 6.62 8.06
N ALA A 200 15.78 7.41 7.34
CA ALA A 200 17.04 7.94 7.88
C ALA A 200 16.75 8.88 9.07
N THR A 201 17.76 9.12 9.89
CA THR A 201 17.62 9.98 11.08
C THR A 201 17.15 11.38 10.67
N GLY A 202 16.03 11.82 11.24
CA GLY A 202 15.39 13.11 10.92
C GLY A 202 14.49 13.09 9.67
N GLU A 203 14.45 11.99 8.93
CA GLU A 203 13.53 11.84 7.81
C GLU A 203 12.18 11.27 8.27
N ARG A 204 11.14 11.65 7.55
CA ARG A 204 9.78 11.15 7.75
C ARG A 204 9.15 10.75 6.42
N ARG A 205 8.07 10.03 6.49
CA ARG A 205 7.28 9.62 5.32
C ARG A 205 5.80 9.85 5.55
N LEU A 206 5.09 10.32 4.50
CA LEU A 206 3.63 10.39 4.47
C LEU A 206 3.10 9.21 3.66
N ILE A 207 2.35 8.33 4.32
CA ILE A 207 1.82 7.10 3.73
C ILE A 207 0.32 6.99 3.86
N LEU A 208 -0.33 6.56 2.78
CA LEU A 208 -1.71 6.09 2.75
C LEU A 208 -1.72 4.56 2.63
N THR A 209 -2.60 3.92 3.39
CA THR A 209 -2.99 2.52 3.16
C THR A 209 -4.50 2.39 3.12
N LEU A 210 -5.01 1.56 2.19
CA LEU A 210 -6.40 1.15 2.12
C LEU A 210 -6.46 -0.37 2.29
N ASP A 211 -7.34 -0.83 3.18
CA ASP A 211 -7.62 -2.26 3.39
C ASP A 211 -9.05 -2.58 2.95
N TRP A 212 -9.20 -3.67 2.20
CA TRP A 212 -10.51 -4.22 1.89
C TRP A 212 -11.09 -4.92 3.12
N LEU A 213 -12.22 -4.44 3.62
CA LEU A 213 -12.88 -4.96 4.83
C LEU A 213 -14.12 -5.82 4.53
N GLY A 214 -14.53 -5.96 3.27
CA GLY A 214 -15.69 -6.71 2.84
C GLY A 214 -16.69 -5.91 2.03
#